data_7228f616801a7ab34c01befb66d1ff5a
#
_entry.id   7228f616801a7ab34c01befb66d1ff5a
#
_cell.length_a   1.000
_cell.length_b   1.000
_cell.length_c   1.000
_cell.angle_alpha   90.00
_cell.angle_beta   90.00
_cell.angle_gamma   90.00
#
_symmetry.space_group_name_H-M   'P 1'
#
loop_
_entity.id
_entity.type
_entity.pdbx_description
1 polymer ?
#
loop_
_entity_poly.entity_id
_entity_poly.type
_entity_poly.pdbx_seq_one_letter_code
_entity_poly.pdbx_strand_id
1 'polypeptide(L)'
;MVGQVSGAVSPQENTLLIVDDDKAFSGRLSRAMEGRGFEVRVASTVEEGLALIRAAPPNYAVVDMRLEDGSGLDVIALVKALKPEARAIVLTGYGNIATAVTAVKLGAVDYLAKPADADDICAALLAPPNQKPQPPENPMSADRVRWEHIQRVYELCDRNVSETARRLNMHRRTLQRILAKRAPK
;
A
#
# COMPACT_ATOMS: atom_id res chain seq x y z
N MET A 1 20.85 19.11 32.61
CA MET A 1 19.44 19.40 32.30
C MET A 1 19.16 18.82 30.91
N VAL A 2 18.55 17.69 30.88
CA VAL A 2 18.23 16.98 29.62
C VAL A 2 16.77 17.34 29.30
N GLY A 3 16.58 18.18 28.28
CA GLY A 3 15.27 18.55 27.77
C GLY A 3 14.66 17.36 27.01
N GLN A 4 13.70 16.70 27.60
CA GLN A 4 12.80 15.79 26.91
C GLN A 4 11.92 16.64 25.99
N VAL A 5 12.16 16.55 24.68
CA VAL A 5 11.20 16.98 23.68
C VAL A 5 10.12 15.89 23.56
N SER A 6 9.17 15.92 24.50
CA SER A 6 7.94 15.16 24.39
C SER A 6 7.03 15.92 23.41
N GLY A 7 7.16 15.61 22.14
CA GLY A 7 6.21 16.04 21.13
C GLY A 7 4.90 15.26 21.30
N ALA A 8 4.10 15.65 22.27
CA ALA A 8 2.72 15.21 22.33
C ALA A 8 1.96 15.88 21.18
N VAL A 9 1.77 15.16 20.09
CA VAL A 9 0.91 15.57 18.97
C VAL A 9 -0.52 15.61 19.48
N SER A 10 -1.23 16.72 19.20
CA SER A 10 -2.60 16.91 19.65
C SER A 10 -3.51 15.80 19.12
N PRO A 11 -4.49 15.30 19.89
CA PRO A 11 -5.35 14.18 19.47
C PRO A 11 -6.08 14.38 18.12
N GLN A 12 -6.26 15.61 17.67
CA GLN A 12 -6.88 15.94 16.37
C GLN A 12 -5.93 15.85 15.18
N GLU A 13 -4.62 15.66 15.40
CA GLU A 13 -3.61 15.63 14.32
C GLU A 13 -3.21 14.22 13.90
N ASN A 14 -3.67 13.18 14.59
CA ASN A 14 -3.27 11.79 14.37
C ASN A 14 -4.34 10.91 13.73
N THR A 15 -5.31 11.49 13.01
CA THR A 15 -6.34 10.71 12.34
C THR A 15 -5.76 9.98 11.12
N LEU A 16 -5.89 8.65 11.09
CA LEU A 16 -5.41 7.77 10.04
C LEU A 16 -6.58 7.02 9.40
N LEU A 17 -6.67 7.06 8.07
CA LEU A 17 -7.56 6.20 7.29
C LEU A 17 -6.75 5.08 6.64
N ILE A 18 -7.19 3.84 6.86
CA ILE A 18 -6.68 2.66 6.16
C ILE A 18 -7.75 2.19 5.19
N VAL A 19 -7.41 2.04 3.91
CA VAL A 19 -8.31 1.50 2.88
C VAL A 19 -7.65 0.29 2.24
N ASP A 20 -8.16 -0.90 2.57
CA ASP A 20 -7.60 -2.18 2.12
C ASP A 20 -8.67 -3.28 2.23
N ASP A 21 -8.88 -4.08 1.19
CA ASP A 21 -9.86 -5.16 1.15
C ASP A 21 -9.40 -6.42 1.92
N ASP A 22 -8.10 -6.56 2.20
CA ASP A 22 -7.58 -7.58 3.12
C ASP A 22 -7.88 -7.21 4.58
N LYS A 23 -9.01 -7.73 5.09
CA LYS A 23 -9.46 -7.51 6.48
C LYS A 23 -8.45 -8.01 7.53
N ALA A 24 -7.67 -9.05 7.21
CA ALA A 24 -6.67 -9.58 8.13
C ALA A 24 -5.47 -8.63 8.22
N PHE A 25 -5.03 -8.08 7.10
CA PHE A 25 -3.97 -7.09 7.05
C PHE A 25 -4.42 -5.77 7.69
N SER A 26 -5.54 -5.20 7.25
CA SER A 26 -6.04 -3.91 7.76
C SER A 26 -6.33 -3.94 9.27
N GLY A 27 -6.84 -5.06 9.79
CA GLY A 27 -7.06 -5.23 11.23
C GLY A 27 -5.78 -5.36 12.06
N ARG A 28 -4.71 -5.98 11.51
CA ARG A 28 -3.39 -6.00 12.18
C ARG A 28 -2.75 -4.62 12.16
N LEU A 29 -2.80 -3.96 11.01
CA LEU A 29 -2.23 -2.63 10.83
C LEU A 29 -2.95 -1.60 11.73
N SER A 30 -4.28 -1.62 11.79
CA SER A 30 -5.06 -0.73 12.66
C SER A 30 -4.60 -0.81 14.12
N ARG A 31 -4.55 -2.01 14.68
CA ARG A 31 -4.09 -2.21 16.07
C ARG A 31 -2.65 -1.74 16.29
N ALA A 32 -1.78 -1.97 15.33
CA ALA A 32 -0.39 -1.54 15.41
C ALA A 32 -0.25 -0.02 15.35
N MET A 33 -1.08 0.66 14.56
CA MET A 33 -1.07 2.13 14.44
C MET A 33 -1.77 2.79 15.62
N GLU A 34 -2.85 2.21 16.16
CA GLU A 34 -3.49 2.65 17.41
C GLU A 34 -2.50 2.60 18.59
N GLY A 35 -1.70 1.53 18.68
CA GLY A 35 -0.63 1.43 19.65
C GLY A 35 0.48 2.49 19.53
N ARG A 36 0.57 3.17 18.37
CA ARG A 36 1.47 4.30 18.10
C ARG A 36 0.80 5.68 18.26
N GLY A 37 -0.44 5.70 18.72
CA GLY A 37 -1.19 6.92 19.01
C GLY A 37 -2.01 7.49 17.86
N PHE A 38 -2.25 6.72 16.79
CA PHE A 38 -3.16 7.13 15.74
C PHE A 38 -4.61 6.82 16.10
N GLU A 39 -5.53 7.71 15.71
CA GLU A 39 -6.95 7.45 15.67
C GLU A 39 -7.29 6.83 14.31
N VAL A 40 -7.52 5.50 14.29
CA VAL A 40 -7.62 4.75 13.05
C VAL A 40 -9.05 4.51 12.63
N ARG A 41 -9.35 4.77 11.36
CA ARG A 41 -10.57 4.35 10.68
C ARG A 41 -10.19 3.42 9.53
N VAL A 42 -10.99 2.38 9.32
CA VAL A 42 -10.73 1.36 8.30
C VAL A 42 -11.90 1.32 7.32
N ALA A 43 -11.59 1.24 6.03
CA ALA A 43 -12.53 0.97 4.95
C ALA A 43 -12.04 -0.25 4.15
N SER A 44 -12.97 -1.04 3.65
CA SER A 44 -12.67 -2.23 2.84
C SER A 44 -12.87 -1.99 1.34
N THR A 45 -13.46 -0.85 0.98
CA THR A 45 -13.80 -0.51 -0.40
C THR A 45 -13.47 0.96 -0.70
N VAL A 46 -13.38 1.30 -1.98
CA VAL A 46 -13.23 2.70 -2.42
C VAL A 46 -14.41 3.52 -1.93
N GLU A 47 -15.64 3.01 -2.10
CA GLU A 47 -16.86 3.72 -1.70
C GLU A 47 -16.88 4.06 -0.22
N GLU A 48 -16.58 3.08 0.66
CA GLU A 48 -16.46 3.31 2.12
C GLU A 48 -15.38 4.35 2.42
N GLY A 49 -14.21 4.22 1.79
CA GLY A 49 -13.10 5.17 1.95
C GLY A 49 -13.49 6.60 1.60
N LEU A 50 -14.13 6.79 0.44
CA LEU A 50 -14.60 8.09 -0.01
C LEU A 50 -15.68 8.69 0.93
N ALA A 51 -16.58 7.85 1.46
CA ALA A 51 -17.61 8.30 2.42
C ALA A 51 -16.96 8.77 3.74
N LEU A 52 -15.98 8.03 4.27
CA LEU A 52 -15.26 8.41 5.50
C LEU A 52 -14.45 9.69 5.32
N ILE A 53 -13.83 9.90 4.13
CA ILE A 53 -13.08 11.13 3.84
C ILE A 53 -14.00 12.35 3.76
N ARG A 54 -15.17 12.21 3.12
CA ARG A 54 -16.15 13.31 3.04
C ARG A 54 -16.72 13.69 4.41
N ALA A 55 -16.92 12.70 5.28
CA ALA A 55 -17.41 12.93 6.63
C ALA A 55 -16.37 13.65 7.52
N ALA A 56 -15.11 13.22 7.44
CA ALA A 56 -14.00 13.82 8.18
C ALA A 56 -12.66 13.51 7.45
N PRO A 57 -12.06 14.48 6.74
CA PRO A 57 -10.81 14.30 6.06
C PRO A 57 -9.67 13.93 7.03
N PRO A 58 -8.94 12.81 6.79
CA PRO A 58 -7.88 12.35 7.67
C PRO A 58 -6.60 13.17 7.50
N ASN A 59 -5.73 13.16 8.51
CA ASN A 59 -4.37 13.70 8.41
C ASN A 59 -3.41 12.74 7.72
N TYR A 60 -3.66 11.43 7.87
CA TYR A 60 -2.85 10.36 7.32
C TYR A 60 -3.75 9.36 6.59
N ALA A 61 -3.26 8.81 5.49
CA ALA A 61 -3.96 7.75 4.78
C ALA A 61 -2.98 6.66 4.31
N VAL A 62 -3.41 5.41 4.46
CA VAL A 62 -2.74 4.22 3.91
C VAL A 62 -3.74 3.54 3.00
N VAL A 63 -3.44 3.46 1.71
CA VAL A 63 -4.42 3.04 0.71
C VAL A 63 -3.84 1.93 -0.14
N ASP A 64 -4.54 0.78 -0.21
CA ASP A 64 -4.21 -0.22 -1.21
C ASP A 64 -4.53 0.31 -2.61
N MET A 65 -3.62 0.10 -3.52
CA MET A 65 -3.76 0.48 -4.92
C MET A 65 -4.91 -0.25 -5.61
N ARG A 66 -5.16 -1.49 -5.23
CA ARG A 66 -6.14 -2.37 -5.87
C ARG A 66 -7.17 -2.82 -4.84
N LEU A 67 -8.36 -2.31 -4.99
CA LEU A 67 -9.53 -2.68 -4.21
C LEU A 67 -10.52 -3.44 -5.10
N GLU A 68 -11.39 -4.26 -4.53
CA GLU A 68 -12.37 -5.04 -5.28
C GLU A 68 -13.31 -4.18 -6.14
N ASP A 69 -13.63 -2.98 -5.66
CA ASP A 69 -14.58 -2.03 -6.30
C ASP A 69 -13.89 -0.90 -7.08
N GLY A 70 -12.54 -0.86 -7.16
CA GLY A 70 -11.87 0.18 -7.91
C GLY A 70 -10.40 0.41 -7.60
N SER A 71 -9.96 1.64 -7.83
CA SER A 71 -8.58 2.07 -7.65
C SER A 71 -8.41 2.94 -6.42
N GLY A 72 -7.43 2.62 -5.59
CA GLY A 72 -7.03 3.48 -4.46
C GLY A 72 -6.58 4.88 -4.88
N LEU A 73 -6.30 5.12 -6.17
CA LEU A 73 -5.96 6.46 -6.67
C LEU A 73 -7.09 7.46 -6.46
N ASP A 74 -8.35 7.03 -6.57
CA ASP A 74 -9.52 7.89 -6.35
C ASP A 74 -9.61 8.34 -4.89
N VAL A 75 -9.25 7.46 -3.97
CA VAL A 75 -9.15 7.76 -2.53
C VAL A 75 -8.06 8.80 -2.28
N ILE A 76 -6.87 8.61 -2.84
CA ILE A 76 -5.76 9.57 -2.72
C ILE A 76 -6.16 10.94 -3.28
N ALA A 77 -6.76 10.97 -4.46
CA ALA A 77 -7.20 12.22 -5.10
C ALA A 77 -8.17 12.99 -4.21
N LEU A 78 -9.16 12.32 -3.60
CA LEU A 78 -10.12 12.97 -2.71
C LEU A 78 -9.48 13.45 -1.40
N VAL A 79 -8.61 12.66 -0.78
CA VAL A 79 -7.86 13.08 0.42
C VAL A 79 -7.11 14.37 0.13
N LYS A 80 -6.37 14.43 -0.98
CA LYS A 80 -5.56 15.59 -1.34
C LYS A 80 -6.40 16.80 -1.78
N ALA A 81 -7.57 16.58 -2.37
CA ALA A 81 -8.49 17.65 -2.73
C ALA A 81 -9.12 18.34 -1.49
N LEU A 82 -9.50 17.56 -0.48
CA LEU A 82 -10.13 18.09 0.74
C LEU A 82 -9.12 18.52 1.82
N LYS A 83 -7.96 17.89 1.85
CA LYS A 83 -6.89 18.18 2.81
C LYS A 83 -5.51 18.07 2.14
N PRO A 84 -5.06 19.13 1.45
CA PRO A 84 -3.80 19.11 0.69
C PRO A 84 -2.56 18.76 1.53
N GLU A 85 -2.55 19.09 2.81
CA GLU A 85 -1.48 18.80 3.76
C GLU A 85 -1.51 17.35 4.27
N ALA A 86 -2.60 16.60 4.07
CA ALA A 86 -2.69 15.21 4.48
C ALA A 86 -1.57 14.37 3.86
N ARG A 87 -1.02 13.48 4.62
CA ARG A 87 0.05 12.58 4.18
C ARG A 87 -0.55 11.22 3.82
N ALA A 88 -0.48 10.89 2.57
CA ALA A 88 -1.02 9.64 2.06
C ALA A 88 0.08 8.79 1.44
N ILE A 89 0.13 7.51 1.81
CA ILE A 89 0.98 6.50 1.17
C ILE A 89 0.12 5.46 0.49
N VAL A 90 0.69 4.86 -0.53
CA VAL A 90 0.04 3.80 -1.30
C VAL A 90 0.73 2.48 -1.03
N LEU A 91 -0.06 1.46 -0.71
CA LEU A 91 0.40 0.08 -0.68
C LEU A 91 0.15 -0.57 -2.03
N THR A 92 1.12 -1.33 -2.52
CA THR A 92 1.00 -2.02 -3.80
C THR A 92 1.49 -3.44 -3.69
N GLY A 93 0.68 -4.38 -4.17
CA GLY A 93 1.04 -5.80 -4.19
C GLY A 93 2.17 -6.12 -5.15
N TYR A 94 2.46 -5.33 -6.16
CA TYR A 94 3.61 -5.46 -7.06
C TYR A 94 3.80 -4.26 -7.98
N GLY A 95 5.06 -3.86 -8.03
CA GLY A 95 5.83 -3.08 -8.98
C GLY A 95 5.19 -2.61 -10.29
N ASN A 96 4.05 -1.97 -10.25
CA ASN A 96 3.64 -1.15 -11.37
C ASN A 96 4.22 0.26 -11.15
N ILE A 97 5.43 0.45 -11.62
CA ILE A 97 6.13 1.75 -11.56
C ILE A 97 5.23 2.87 -12.11
N ALA A 98 4.47 2.59 -13.18
CA ALA A 98 3.56 3.58 -13.75
C ALA A 98 2.47 4.01 -12.76
N THR A 99 1.93 3.08 -11.99
CA THR A 99 0.90 3.37 -10.99
C THR A 99 1.47 4.09 -9.76
N ALA A 100 2.69 3.71 -9.33
CA ALA A 100 3.40 4.41 -8.27
C ALA A 100 3.70 5.88 -8.66
N VAL A 101 4.15 6.11 -9.90
CA VAL A 101 4.37 7.46 -10.45
C VAL A 101 3.06 8.26 -10.48
N THR A 102 1.94 7.63 -10.84
CA THR A 102 0.62 8.27 -10.83
C THR A 102 0.19 8.65 -9.41
N ALA A 103 0.37 7.77 -8.43
CA ALA A 103 0.08 8.05 -7.03
C ALA A 103 0.87 9.26 -6.50
N VAL A 104 2.17 9.33 -6.80
CA VAL A 104 3.02 10.46 -6.41
C VAL A 104 2.55 11.75 -7.11
N LYS A 105 2.17 11.71 -8.39
CA LYS A 105 1.61 12.88 -9.11
C LYS A 105 0.30 13.36 -8.51
N LEU A 106 -0.50 12.47 -7.94
CA LEU A 106 -1.74 12.82 -7.22
C LEU A 106 -1.48 13.31 -5.79
N GLY A 107 -0.21 13.32 -5.35
CA GLY A 107 0.20 13.87 -4.07
C GLY A 107 0.41 12.84 -2.97
N ALA A 108 0.46 11.53 -3.26
CA ALA A 108 0.96 10.55 -2.31
C ALA A 108 2.42 10.90 -1.95
N VAL A 109 2.75 10.81 -0.65
CA VAL A 109 4.11 11.14 -0.18
C VAL A 109 5.09 10.02 -0.47
N ASP A 110 4.59 8.78 -0.53
CA ASP A 110 5.40 7.60 -0.84
C ASP A 110 4.53 6.42 -1.30
N TYR A 111 5.18 5.37 -1.78
CA TYR A 111 4.57 4.08 -2.05
C TYR A 111 5.39 2.96 -1.40
N LEU A 112 4.73 1.95 -0.88
CA LEU A 112 5.38 0.79 -0.26
C LEU A 112 4.88 -0.50 -0.93
N ALA A 113 5.82 -1.41 -1.20
CA ALA A 113 5.46 -2.73 -1.71
C ALA A 113 4.95 -3.63 -0.56
N LYS A 114 3.83 -4.31 -0.77
CA LYS A 114 3.40 -5.39 0.13
C LYS A 114 4.33 -6.61 -0.02
N PRO A 115 4.75 -7.29 1.04
CA PRO A 115 4.36 -7.07 2.43
C PRO A 115 5.09 -5.87 3.06
N ALA A 116 4.35 -4.90 3.57
CA ALA A 116 4.86 -3.79 4.37
C ALA A 116 4.46 -4.00 5.83
N ASP A 117 5.38 -3.74 6.74
CA ASP A 117 5.06 -3.80 8.16
C ASP A 117 4.63 -2.42 8.71
N ALA A 118 4.15 -2.42 9.95
CA ALA A 118 3.65 -1.20 10.56
C ALA A 118 4.75 -0.17 10.86
N ASP A 119 6.01 -0.61 11.01
CA ASP A 119 7.15 0.27 11.26
C ASP A 119 7.55 0.99 9.98
N ASP A 120 7.61 0.28 8.84
CA ASP A 120 7.85 0.86 7.52
C ASP A 120 6.77 1.88 7.16
N ILE A 121 5.50 1.52 7.39
CA ILE A 121 4.35 2.38 7.11
C ILE A 121 4.39 3.64 7.98
N CYS A 122 4.64 3.49 9.27
CA CYS A 122 4.74 4.62 10.20
C CYS A 122 5.92 5.54 9.83
N ALA A 123 7.08 4.99 9.52
CA ALA A 123 8.24 5.75 9.10
C ALA A 123 7.96 6.56 7.82
N ALA A 124 7.32 5.95 6.82
CA ALA A 124 6.94 6.63 5.58
C ALA A 124 5.90 7.75 5.80
N LEU A 125 4.90 7.50 6.67
CA LEU A 125 3.89 8.52 7.01
C LEU A 125 4.50 9.71 7.75
N LEU A 126 5.48 9.50 8.62
CA LEU A 126 6.08 10.54 9.47
C LEU A 126 7.37 11.14 8.90
N ALA A 127 7.89 10.60 7.78
CA ALA A 127 9.12 11.09 7.16
C ALA A 127 9.04 12.60 6.84
N PRO A 128 10.09 13.39 7.05
CA PRO A 128 10.11 14.78 6.64
C PRO A 128 9.87 14.96 5.14
N PRO A 129 9.17 16.03 4.69
CA PRO A 129 8.76 16.20 3.29
C PRO A 129 9.90 16.25 2.25
N ASN A 130 11.15 16.26 2.66
CA ASN A 130 12.34 16.33 1.77
C ASN A 130 13.29 15.12 1.88
N GLN A 131 12.92 14.06 2.61
CA GLN A 131 13.72 12.84 2.55
C GLN A 131 13.37 12.06 1.29
N LYS A 132 14.36 11.87 0.42
CA LYS A 132 14.24 10.90 -0.69
C LYS A 132 13.98 9.52 -0.06
N PRO A 133 13.01 8.74 -0.58
CA PRO A 133 12.81 7.39 -0.12
C PRO A 133 14.14 6.64 -0.20
N GLN A 134 14.57 6.08 0.92
CA GLN A 134 15.73 5.19 0.92
C GLN A 134 15.33 3.90 0.20
N PRO A 135 16.16 3.38 -0.71
CA PRO A 135 15.92 2.06 -1.26
C PRO A 135 15.76 1.06 -0.10
N PRO A 136 14.85 0.09 -0.19
CA PRO A 136 14.68 -0.91 0.85
C PRO A 136 16.03 -1.57 1.14
N GLU A 137 16.42 -1.66 2.41
CA GLU A 137 17.69 -2.25 2.85
C GLU A 137 17.85 -3.70 2.38
N ASN A 138 16.74 -4.39 2.12
CA ASN A 138 16.70 -5.72 1.55
C ASN A 138 15.85 -5.72 0.27
N PRO A 139 16.44 -5.49 -0.90
CA PRO A 139 15.73 -5.63 -2.15
C PRO A 139 15.24 -7.09 -2.31
N MET A 140 14.01 -7.26 -2.77
CA MET A 140 13.47 -8.59 -3.05
C MET A 140 14.40 -9.37 -3.97
N SER A 141 14.57 -10.66 -3.70
CA SER A 141 15.36 -11.51 -4.58
C SER A 141 14.77 -11.52 -6.00
N ALA A 142 15.63 -11.61 -7.02
CA ALA A 142 15.18 -11.66 -8.42
C ALA A 142 14.19 -12.82 -8.66
N ASP A 143 14.35 -13.93 -7.94
CA ASP A 143 13.45 -15.08 -8.04
C ASP A 143 12.06 -14.76 -7.45
N ARG A 144 12.01 -13.99 -6.40
CA ARG A 144 10.74 -13.52 -5.81
C ARG A 144 10.02 -12.58 -6.76
N VAL A 145 10.70 -11.56 -7.28
CA VAL A 145 10.14 -10.63 -8.28
C VAL A 145 9.60 -11.37 -9.49
N ARG A 146 10.36 -12.37 -9.99
CA ARG A 146 9.94 -13.20 -11.12
C ARG A 146 8.71 -14.05 -10.79
N TRP A 147 8.69 -14.68 -9.62
CA TRP A 147 7.57 -15.52 -9.18
C TRP A 147 6.29 -14.70 -9.11
N GLU A 148 6.37 -13.55 -8.54
CA GLU A 148 5.27 -12.62 -8.34
C GLU A 148 4.73 -12.05 -9.66
N HIS A 149 5.62 -11.67 -10.58
CA HIS A 149 5.22 -11.29 -11.94
C HIS A 149 4.44 -12.41 -12.63
N ILE A 150 4.87 -13.64 -12.46
CA ILE A 150 4.18 -14.82 -13.02
C ILE A 150 2.79 -14.98 -12.39
N GLN A 151 2.68 -14.89 -11.08
CA GLN A 151 1.39 -14.96 -10.38
C GLN A 151 0.41 -13.90 -10.86
N ARG A 152 0.89 -12.67 -11.00
CA ARG A 152 0.08 -11.57 -11.51
C ARG A 152 -0.45 -11.81 -12.92
N VAL A 153 0.40 -12.25 -13.85
CA VAL A 153 -0.04 -12.56 -15.21
C VAL A 153 -1.01 -13.74 -15.22
N TYR A 154 -0.83 -14.69 -14.31
CA TYR A 154 -1.74 -15.82 -14.13
C TYR A 154 -3.14 -15.35 -13.68
N GLU A 155 -3.23 -14.46 -12.70
CA GLU A 155 -4.50 -13.84 -12.29
C GLU A 155 -5.14 -13.03 -13.43
N LEU A 156 -4.37 -12.22 -14.16
CA LEU A 156 -4.84 -11.44 -15.31
C LEU A 156 -5.35 -12.30 -16.48
N CYS A 157 -4.98 -13.58 -16.50
CA CYS A 157 -5.45 -14.56 -17.47
C CYS A 157 -6.54 -15.47 -16.90
N ASP A 158 -7.28 -15.02 -15.87
CA ASP A 158 -8.32 -15.80 -15.20
C ASP A 158 -7.84 -17.21 -14.79
N ARG A 159 -6.60 -17.30 -14.30
CA ARG A 159 -5.92 -18.54 -13.92
C ARG A 159 -5.76 -19.56 -15.05
N ASN A 160 -5.81 -19.10 -16.29
CA ASN A 160 -5.59 -19.96 -17.46
C ASN A 160 -4.10 -20.16 -17.72
N VAL A 161 -3.59 -21.35 -17.36
CA VAL A 161 -2.16 -21.71 -17.51
C VAL A 161 -1.66 -21.57 -18.94
N SER A 162 -2.47 -21.96 -19.94
CA SER A 162 -2.04 -21.93 -21.34
C SER A 162 -1.90 -20.50 -21.88
N GLU A 163 -2.87 -19.62 -21.53
CA GLU A 163 -2.84 -18.20 -21.88
C GLU A 163 -1.70 -17.48 -21.16
N THR A 164 -1.52 -17.74 -19.88
CA THR A 164 -0.42 -17.19 -19.08
C THR A 164 0.94 -17.57 -19.65
N ALA A 165 1.12 -18.86 -20.01
CA ALA A 165 2.37 -19.34 -20.59
C ALA A 165 2.68 -18.64 -21.91
N ARG A 166 1.66 -18.41 -22.75
CA ARG A 166 1.78 -17.67 -24.02
C ARG A 166 2.20 -16.22 -23.78
N ARG A 167 1.51 -15.51 -22.88
CA ARG A 167 1.83 -14.11 -22.55
C ARG A 167 3.22 -13.92 -21.94
N LEU A 168 3.68 -14.89 -21.15
CA LEU A 168 5.00 -14.86 -20.53
C LEU A 168 6.10 -15.45 -21.43
N ASN A 169 5.75 -15.91 -22.64
CA ASN A 169 6.68 -16.62 -23.54
C ASN A 169 7.40 -17.78 -22.85
N MET A 170 6.65 -18.58 -22.08
CA MET A 170 7.14 -19.68 -21.27
C MET A 170 6.52 -21.01 -21.70
N HIS A 171 7.26 -22.10 -21.53
CA HIS A 171 6.66 -23.43 -21.68
C HIS A 171 5.63 -23.71 -20.57
N ARG A 172 4.45 -24.24 -20.95
CA ARG A 172 3.38 -24.58 -20.02
C ARG A 172 3.85 -25.41 -18.82
N ARG A 173 4.70 -26.42 -19.05
CA ARG A 173 5.28 -27.26 -17.96
C ARG A 173 6.13 -26.45 -16.99
N THR A 174 6.91 -25.49 -17.48
CA THR A 174 7.73 -24.61 -16.64
C THR A 174 6.85 -23.74 -15.77
N LEU A 175 5.80 -23.15 -16.35
CA LEU A 175 4.83 -22.34 -15.61
C LEU A 175 4.12 -23.17 -14.52
N GLN A 176 3.60 -24.34 -14.83
CA GLN A 176 2.97 -25.24 -13.86
C GLN A 176 3.89 -25.56 -12.67
N ARG A 177 5.18 -25.83 -12.94
CA ARG A 177 6.17 -26.09 -11.89
C ARG A 177 6.41 -24.87 -11.00
N ILE A 178 6.36 -23.67 -11.56
CA ILE A 178 6.53 -22.43 -10.78
C ILE A 178 5.28 -22.14 -9.94
N LEU A 179 4.08 -22.29 -10.52
CA LEU A 179 2.81 -22.08 -9.81
C LEU A 179 2.60 -23.07 -8.66
N ALA A 180 3.15 -24.29 -8.78
CA ALA A 180 3.08 -25.30 -7.72
C ALA A 180 4.05 -25.05 -6.55
N LYS A 181 5.03 -24.16 -6.71
CA LYS A 181 5.99 -23.80 -5.66
C LYS A 181 5.43 -22.68 -4.77
N ARG A 182 5.78 -22.73 -3.47
CA ARG A 182 5.57 -21.59 -2.58
C ARG A 182 6.45 -20.41 -3.00
N ALA A 183 6.04 -19.19 -2.64
CA ALA A 183 6.83 -17.99 -2.89
C ALA A 183 8.26 -18.18 -2.37
N PRO A 184 9.29 -17.81 -3.16
CA PRO A 184 10.67 -17.76 -2.69
C PRO A 184 10.77 -16.75 -1.53
N LYS A 185 11.66 -17.06 -0.58
CA LYS A 185 11.97 -16.13 0.54
C LYS A 185 12.75 -14.93 0.05
#